data_fbd251ba66a67d36cc23a09d2829b54c
#
_entry.id   fbd251ba66a67d36cc23a09d2829b54c
#
_cell.length_a   1.000
_cell.length_b   1.000
_cell.length_c   1.000
_cell.angle_alpha   90.00
_cell.angle_beta   90.00
_cell.angle_gamma   90.00
#
_symmetry.space_group_name_H-M   'P 1'
#
loop_
_entity.id
_entity.type
_entity.pdbx_description
1 polymer ?
#
loop_
_entity_poly.entity_id
_entity_poly.type
_entity_poly.pdbx_seq_one_letter_code
_entity_poly.pdbx_strand_id
1 'polypeptide(L)'
;EITKTLVSTLSDGAVLSFGLESADSAVHEANWLNCDPKQLKSAIRLINKYGAERGERGLPKLLPGLNFIAGLNGETAATYQQNFELLKEIRSENLLLRRINIRQVEGEGFQEIPEQEFTNFKQSVRDEIDAPLLEELFPKGEILRQVRWESHNGRTRLPAHLNPPHTESEIRGKAGITFGRQIGAYPILIGAEYLIPLETTSDIVVTGHGARSITGVECSMDYDTITEKQLSAIPGIGAKSAWKLIGERVKLKRKDSTKSFPDIQSWFSAAGLSWQDEFSIFFND
;
A
#
# COMPACT_ATOMS: atom_id res chain seq x y z
N GLU A 1 -10.71 -22.90 15.84
CA GLU A 1 -10.90 -23.64 14.58
C GLU A 1 -11.34 -22.74 13.44
N ILE A 2 -12.43 -21.97 13.59
CA ILE A 2 -12.95 -21.03 12.55
C ILE A 2 -11.84 -20.12 12.02
N THR A 3 -11.08 -19.44 12.89
CA THR A 3 -10.01 -18.52 12.48
C THR A 3 -8.94 -19.22 11.64
N LYS A 4 -8.55 -20.43 12.01
CA LYS A 4 -7.57 -21.23 11.25
C LYS A 4 -8.09 -21.59 9.85
N THR A 5 -9.37 -21.99 9.77
CA THR A 5 -10.01 -22.28 8.48
C THR A 5 -10.06 -21.04 7.60
N LEU A 6 -10.44 -19.87 8.14
CA LEU A 6 -10.44 -18.61 7.38
C LEU A 6 -9.02 -18.26 6.86
N VAL A 7 -8.00 -18.39 7.71
CA VAL A 7 -6.60 -18.12 7.32
C VAL A 7 -6.11 -19.07 6.22
N SER A 8 -6.57 -20.32 6.23
CA SER A 8 -6.14 -21.31 5.21
C SER A 8 -6.92 -21.23 3.89
N THR A 9 -8.09 -20.57 3.87
CA THR A 9 -8.98 -20.55 2.70
C THR A 9 -9.09 -19.19 2.01
N LEU A 10 -8.81 -18.10 2.74
CA LEU A 10 -8.84 -16.76 2.17
C LEU A 10 -7.52 -16.40 1.48
N SER A 11 -7.58 -15.54 0.49
CA SER A 11 -6.38 -14.97 -0.13
C SER A 11 -5.65 -14.04 0.84
N ASP A 12 -4.32 -13.97 0.72
CA ASP A 12 -3.50 -13.05 1.50
C ASP A 12 -4.02 -11.62 1.41
N GLY A 13 -3.93 -10.89 2.51
CA GLY A 13 -4.45 -9.54 2.64
C GLY A 13 -5.95 -9.46 2.95
N ALA A 14 -6.61 -10.59 3.26
CA ALA A 14 -7.99 -10.60 3.68
C ALA A 14 -8.21 -9.82 4.99
N VAL A 15 -9.41 -9.25 5.15
CA VAL A 15 -9.79 -8.46 6.33
C VAL A 15 -11.08 -9.00 6.93
N LEU A 16 -11.05 -9.24 8.24
CA LEU A 16 -12.25 -9.54 9.01
C LEU A 16 -12.65 -8.30 9.81
N SER A 17 -13.64 -7.56 9.31
CA SER A 17 -14.07 -6.30 9.90
C SER A 17 -15.07 -6.52 11.03
N PHE A 18 -14.82 -5.84 12.16
CA PHE A 18 -15.72 -5.82 13.32
C PHE A 18 -16.47 -4.50 13.40
N GLY A 19 -17.77 -4.58 13.62
CA GLY A 19 -18.64 -3.46 13.93
C GLY A 19 -18.59 -3.16 15.43
N LEU A 20 -17.51 -2.52 15.90
CA LEU A 20 -17.44 -2.04 17.28
C LEU A 20 -18.34 -0.82 17.47
N GLU A 21 -18.33 0.06 16.48
CA GLU A 21 -19.02 1.33 16.34
C GLU A 21 -18.54 2.39 17.36
N SER A 22 -18.38 2.03 18.62
CA SER A 22 -17.82 2.88 19.69
C SER A 22 -17.11 2.04 20.76
N ALA A 23 -16.14 2.62 21.47
CA ALA A 23 -15.55 2.04 22.68
C ALA A 23 -16.25 2.52 23.97
N ASP A 24 -17.15 3.48 23.85
CA ASP A 24 -17.88 4.08 24.98
C ASP A 24 -19.08 3.25 25.38
N SER A 25 -19.10 2.78 26.64
CA SER A 25 -20.17 1.96 27.16
C SER A 25 -21.53 2.66 27.21
N ALA A 26 -21.55 3.99 27.40
CA ALA A 26 -22.80 4.75 27.38
C ALA A 26 -23.40 4.77 25.97
N VAL A 27 -22.57 4.89 24.94
CA VAL A 27 -23.00 4.80 23.54
C VAL A 27 -23.49 3.37 23.21
N HIS A 28 -22.83 2.34 23.73
CA HIS A 28 -23.28 0.94 23.56
C HIS A 28 -24.67 0.72 24.15
N GLU A 29 -24.92 1.19 25.36
CA GLU A 29 -26.24 1.10 26.01
C GLU A 29 -27.30 1.86 25.23
N ALA A 30 -27.05 3.11 24.87
CA ALA A 30 -28.01 3.99 24.20
C ALA A 30 -28.40 3.50 22.79
N ASN A 31 -27.56 2.70 22.13
CA ASN A 31 -27.77 2.26 20.75
C ASN A 31 -27.87 0.73 20.60
N TRP A 32 -27.97 0.00 21.69
CA TRP A 32 -28.10 -1.48 21.69
C TRP A 32 -26.99 -2.17 20.92
N LEU A 33 -25.75 -1.69 21.02
CA LEU A 33 -24.61 -2.25 20.32
C LEU A 33 -24.17 -3.58 20.98
N ASN A 34 -23.87 -4.58 20.17
CA ASN A 34 -23.60 -5.94 20.64
C ASN A 34 -22.10 -6.29 20.75
N CYS A 35 -21.20 -5.41 20.34
CA CYS A 35 -19.77 -5.69 20.35
C CYS A 35 -19.10 -5.16 21.62
N ASP A 36 -18.79 -6.05 22.57
CA ASP A 36 -18.01 -5.70 23.77
C ASP A 36 -16.53 -5.45 23.41
N PRO A 37 -15.94 -4.28 23.79
CA PRO A 37 -14.53 -3.99 23.55
C PRO A 37 -13.53 -5.02 24.09
N LYS A 38 -13.83 -5.70 25.20
CA LYS A 38 -12.97 -6.77 25.75
C LYS A 38 -13.00 -8.03 24.89
N GLN A 39 -14.18 -8.42 24.42
CA GLN A 39 -14.35 -9.54 23.50
C GLN A 39 -13.69 -9.22 22.16
N LEU A 40 -13.84 -7.98 21.67
CA LEU A 40 -13.16 -7.50 20.47
C LEU A 40 -11.64 -7.64 20.58
N LYS A 41 -11.01 -7.16 21.64
CA LYS A 41 -9.55 -7.30 21.82
C LYS A 41 -9.12 -8.77 21.81
N SER A 42 -9.91 -9.65 22.43
CA SER A 42 -9.64 -11.10 22.40
C SER A 42 -9.73 -11.68 20.99
N ALA A 43 -10.71 -11.24 20.19
CA ALA A 43 -10.84 -11.64 18.79
C ALA A 43 -9.68 -11.09 17.93
N ILE A 44 -9.26 -9.85 18.13
CA ILE A 44 -8.11 -9.23 17.46
C ILE A 44 -6.82 -10.02 17.75
N ARG A 45 -6.56 -10.36 19.03
CA ARG A 45 -5.41 -11.20 19.40
C ARG A 45 -5.44 -12.56 18.71
N LEU A 46 -6.61 -13.18 18.67
CA LEU A 46 -6.79 -14.50 18.03
C LEU A 46 -6.52 -14.43 16.52
N ILE A 47 -7.02 -13.40 15.83
CA ILE A 47 -6.77 -13.21 14.39
C ILE A 47 -5.29 -12.93 14.14
N ASN A 48 -4.68 -12.04 14.89
CA ASN A 48 -3.25 -11.76 14.77
C ASN A 48 -2.40 -13.01 14.98
N LYS A 49 -2.74 -13.83 15.98
CA LYS A 49 -2.01 -15.08 16.27
C LYS A 49 -1.90 -16.03 15.07
N TYR A 50 -2.92 -16.10 14.23
CA TYR A 50 -2.95 -17.03 13.11
C TYR A 50 -2.84 -16.38 11.74
N GLY A 51 -3.21 -15.11 11.62
CA GLY A 51 -3.33 -14.42 10.35
C GLY A 51 -2.27 -13.35 10.09
N ALA A 52 -1.46 -12.96 11.09
CA ALA A 52 -0.42 -11.94 10.91
C ALA A 52 0.79 -12.46 10.11
N GLU A 53 0.96 -13.76 9.98
CA GLU A 53 2.00 -14.36 9.13
C GLU A 53 1.81 -13.92 7.67
N ARG A 54 2.89 -13.50 7.02
CA ARG A 54 2.86 -13.13 5.60
C ARG A 54 2.72 -14.36 4.72
N GLY A 55 1.82 -14.26 3.77
CA GLY A 55 1.65 -15.28 2.74
C GLY A 55 2.51 -15.02 1.50
N GLU A 56 2.30 -15.82 0.47
CA GLU A 56 3.09 -15.79 -0.77
C GLU A 56 3.04 -14.47 -1.54
N ARG A 57 2.00 -13.66 -1.31
CA ARG A 57 1.81 -12.36 -1.97
C ARG A 57 2.48 -11.19 -1.25
N GLY A 58 3.22 -11.44 -0.16
CA GLY A 58 3.88 -10.40 0.62
C GLY A 58 2.96 -9.66 1.60
N LEU A 59 1.75 -10.16 1.85
CA LEU A 59 0.79 -9.60 2.82
C LEU A 59 0.50 -10.58 3.95
N PRO A 60 0.15 -10.08 5.16
CA PRO A 60 -0.47 -10.94 6.18
C PRO A 60 -1.70 -11.67 5.62
N LYS A 61 -1.88 -12.92 6.00
CA LYS A 61 -2.95 -13.78 5.48
C LYS A 61 -4.34 -13.25 5.83
N LEU A 62 -4.53 -12.85 7.08
CA LEU A 62 -5.81 -12.33 7.56
C LEU A 62 -5.58 -11.36 8.72
N LEU A 63 -6.12 -10.15 8.63
CA LEU A 63 -6.04 -9.18 9.70
C LEU A 63 -7.43 -8.65 10.09
N PRO A 64 -7.59 -8.18 11.35
CA PRO A 64 -8.83 -7.54 11.76
C PRO A 64 -8.93 -6.12 11.18
N GLY A 65 -10.17 -5.71 10.89
CA GLY A 65 -10.56 -4.34 10.63
C GLY A 65 -11.55 -3.84 11.67
N LEU A 66 -11.62 -2.54 11.90
CA LEU A 66 -12.52 -1.91 12.85
C LEU A 66 -13.39 -0.86 12.16
N ASN A 67 -14.66 -0.80 12.58
CA ASN A 67 -15.55 0.28 12.20
C ASN A 67 -15.92 1.10 13.43
N PHE A 68 -15.88 2.42 13.28
CA PHE A 68 -16.40 3.41 14.22
C PHE A 68 -17.48 4.21 13.53
N ILE A 69 -18.53 4.56 14.25
CA ILE A 69 -19.60 5.44 13.78
C ILE A 69 -19.71 6.61 14.74
N ALA A 70 -19.71 7.82 14.19
CA ALA A 70 -19.97 9.06 14.91
C ALA A 70 -21.41 9.53 14.64
N GLY A 71 -22.03 10.22 15.61
CA GLY A 71 -23.41 10.67 15.58
C GLY A 71 -24.39 9.71 16.26
N LEU A 72 -23.89 8.72 16.99
CA LEU A 72 -24.70 7.79 17.78
C LEU A 72 -25.20 8.47 19.06
N ASN A 73 -26.36 8.02 19.55
CA ASN A 73 -26.93 8.56 20.78
C ASN A 73 -26.02 8.32 21.99
N GLY A 74 -25.89 9.32 22.85
CA GLY A 74 -25.04 9.24 24.04
C GLY A 74 -23.60 9.63 23.83
N GLU A 75 -23.19 9.98 22.61
CA GLU A 75 -21.83 10.45 22.33
C GLU A 75 -21.52 11.78 23.03
N THR A 76 -20.30 11.89 23.47
CA THR A 76 -19.73 13.11 24.05
C THR A 76 -18.30 13.32 23.51
N ALA A 77 -17.66 14.43 23.83
CA ALA A 77 -16.24 14.63 23.53
C ALA A 77 -15.35 13.51 24.10
N ALA A 78 -15.72 12.95 25.27
CA ALA A 78 -14.99 11.82 25.88
C ALA A 78 -15.11 10.53 25.10
N THR A 79 -16.18 10.32 24.32
CA THR A 79 -16.35 9.12 23.48
C THR A 79 -15.22 9.00 22.45
N TYR A 80 -14.83 10.09 21.81
CA TYR A 80 -13.75 10.09 20.82
C TYR A 80 -12.38 9.79 21.46
N GLN A 81 -12.18 10.29 22.68
CA GLN A 81 -10.99 9.96 23.44
C GLN A 81 -10.94 8.46 23.78
N GLN A 82 -12.06 7.88 24.24
CA GLN A 82 -12.14 6.44 24.54
C GLN A 82 -11.92 5.59 23.29
N ASN A 83 -12.47 5.98 22.14
CA ASN A 83 -12.25 5.31 20.87
C ASN A 83 -10.76 5.30 20.48
N PHE A 84 -10.09 6.42 20.65
CA PHE A 84 -8.67 6.55 20.37
C PHE A 84 -7.79 5.76 21.35
N GLU A 85 -8.08 5.81 22.65
CA GLU A 85 -7.35 5.04 23.66
C GLU A 85 -7.47 3.52 23.41
N LEU A 86 -8.62 3.02 22.99
CA LEU A 86 -8.76 1.61 22.60
C LEU A 86 -7.82 1.25 21.44
N LEU A 87 -7.69 2.10 20.43
CA LEU A 87 -6.75 1.87 19.33
C LEU A 87 -5.30 1.88 19.80
N LYS A 88 -4.94 2.80 20.68
CA LYS A 88 -3.61 2.85 21.31
C LYS A 88 -3.32 1.60 22.15
N GLU A 89 -4.28 1.13 22.92
CA GLU A 89 -4.15 -0.14 23.68
C GLU A 89 -3.88 -1.31 22.74
N ILE A 90 -4.64 -1.43 21.63
CA ILE A 90 -4.43 -2.49 20.63
C ILE A 90 -3.00 -2.40 20.06
N ARG A 91 -2.54 -1.20 19.73
CA ARG A 91 -1.20 -0.98 19.18
C ARG A 91 -0.09 -1.22 20.20
N SER A 92 -0.33 -0.90 21.48
CA SER A 92 0.65 -1.17 22.55
C SER A 92 0.95 -2.66 22.76
N GLU A 93 0.04 -3.53 22.32
CA GLU A 93 0.22 -4.98 22.30
C GLU A 93 0.88 -5.48 20.98
N ASN A 94 1.37 -4.60 20.12
CA ASN A 94 1.91 -4.91 18.78
C ASN A 94 0.93 -5.67 17.88
N LEU A 95 -0.37 -5.47 18.06
CA LEU A 95 -1.40 -6.09 17.23
C LEU A 95 -1.61 -5.29 15.95
N LEU A 96 -1.64 -6.01 14.83
CA LEU A 96 -1.89 -5.45 13.51
C LEU A 96 -3.38 -5.25 13.26
N LEU A 97 -3.71 -4.12 12.67
CA LEU A 97 -5.02 -3.82 12.09
C LEU A 97 -4.82 -3.51 10.60
N ARG A 98 -5.72 -3.99 9.75
CA ARG A 98 -5.60 -3.73 8.32
C ARG A 98 -6.43 -2.53 7.87
N ARG A 99 -7.53 -2.23 8.57
CA ARG A 99 -8.43 -1.16 8.20
C ARG A 99 -9.15 -0.60 9.42
N ILE A 100 -9.15 0.71 9.53
CA ILE A 100 -9.97 1.45 10.47
C ILE A 100 -10.90 2.35 9.66
N ASN A 101 -12.21 2.08 9.74
CA ASN A 101 -13.22 2.90 9.11
C ASN A 101 -13.86 3.79 10.16
N ILE A 102 -13.87 5.08 9.92
CA ILE A 102 -14.58 6.06 10.73
C ILE A 102 -15.64 6.67 9.83
N ARG A 103 -16.89 6.43 10.16
CA ARG A 103 -18.06 6.93 9.44
C ARG A 103 -18.85 7.86 10.35
N GLN A 104 -19.69 8.65 9.76
CA GLN A 104 -20.68 9.44 10.49
C GLN A 104 -22.09 9.11 10.01
N VAL A 105 -23.03 9.20 10.89
CA VAL A 105 -24.46 9.14 10.59
C VAL A 105 -25.06 10.49 10.89
N GLU A 106 -26.00 10.91 10.05
CA GLU A 106 -26.70 12.18 10.14
C GLU A 106 -28.18 11.94 9.85
N GLY A 107 -29.04 12.73 10.43
CA GLY A 107 -30.46 12.67 10.17
C GLY A 107 -31.31 12.66 11.45
N GLU A 108 -32.62 12.55 11.25
CA GLU A 108 -33.58 12.52 12.35
C GLU A 108 -33.36 11.26 13.22
N GLY A 109 -33.20 11.46 14.52
CA GLY A 109 -32.94 10.38 15.48
C GLY A 109 -31.46 10.14 15.82
N PHE A 110 -30.52 10.84 15.16
CA PHE A 110 -29.11 10.80 15.53
C PHE A 110 -28.66 12.05 16.27
N GLN A 111 -27.59 11.91 17.03
CA GLN A 111 -27.03 13.01 17.81
C GLN A 111 -26.17 13.92 16.94
N GLU A 112 -26.18 15.21 17.23
CA GLU A 112 -25.26 16.16 16.63
C GLU A 112 -23.81 15.83 17.02
N ILE A 113 -22.91 15.79 16.02
CA ILE A 113 -21.52 15.42 16.20
C ILE A 113 -20.74 16.62 16.73
N PRO A 114 -19.97 16.48 17.83
CA PRO A 114 -18.98 17.47 18.23
C PRO A 114 -17.87 17.57 17.16
N GLU A 115 -18.02 18.52 16.25
CA GLU A 115 -17.26 18.55 14.99
C GLU A 115 -15.73 18.66 15.21
N GLN A 116 -15.30 19.44 16.19
CA GLN A 116 -13.88 19.63 16.50
C GLN A 116 -13.26 18.35 17.04
N GLU A 117 -13.90 17.71 18.00
CA GLU A 117 -13.44 16.47 18.64
C GLU A 117 -13.43 15.30 17.63
N PHE A 118 -14.44 15.20 16.80
CA PHE A 118 -14.50 14.23 15.73
C PHE A 118 -13.39 14.43 14.69
N THR A 119 -13.11 15.68 14.33
CA THR A 119 -12.02 16.02 13.40
C THR A 119 -10.67 15.68 14.02
N ASN A 120 -10.46 16.02 15.28
CA ASN A 120 -9.24 15.67 16.03
C ASN A 120 -9.06 14.16 16.11
N PHE A 121 -10.11 13.41 16.43
CA PHE A 121 -10.09 11.95 16.47
C PHE A 121 -9.64 11.35 15.12
N LYS A 122 -10.27 11.79 14.01
CA LYS A 122 -9.88 11.32 12.67
C LYS A 122 -8.42 11.63 12.34
N GLN A 123 -7.93 12.79 12.76
CA GLN A 123 -6.54 13.19 12.50
C GLN A 123 -5.58 12.35 13.35
N SER A 124 -5.85 12.20 14.65
CA SER A 124 -5.02 11.36 15.54
C SER A 124 -4.97 9.91 15.08
N VAL A 125 -6.10 9.33 14.68
CA VAL A 125 -6.12 7.96 14.13
C VAL A 125 -5.26 7.88 12.87
N ARG A 126 -5.34 8.86 11.98
CA ARG A 126 -4.53 8.89 10.76
C ARG A 126 -3.04 8.95 11.04
N ASP A 127 -2.63 9.84 11.94
CA ASP A 127 -1.22 10.16 12.15
C ASP A 127 -0.53 9.16 13.10
N GLU A 128 -1.23 8.72 14.14
CA GLU A 128 -0.64 7.92 15.20
C GLU A 128 -0.93 6.41 15.07
N ILE A 129 -1.94 6.03 14.28
CA ILE A 129 -2.34 4.63 14.11
C ILE A 129 -2.20 4.18 12.66
N ASP A 130 -2.91 4.82 11.71
CA ASP A 130 -2.94 4.36 10.32
C ASP A 130 -1.58 4.47 9.62
N ALA A 131 -0.86 5.60 9.80
CA ALA A 131 0.41 5.82 9.12
C ALA A 131 1.50 4.82 9.61
N PRO A 132 1.73 4.63 10.93
CA PRO A 132 2.66 3.60 11.40
C PRO A 132 2.25 2.17 10.98
N LEU A 133 0.95 1.85 11.02
CA LEU A 133 0.46 0.55 10.54
C LEU A 133 0.72 0.34 9.05
N LEU A 134 0.58 1.38 8.24
CA LEU A 134 0.84 1.29 6.81
C LEU A 134 2.32 0.95 6.54
N GLU A 135 3.24 1.58 7.27
CA GLU A 135 4.68 1.30 7.17
C GLU A 135 5.03 -0.12 7.64
N GLU A 136 4.38 -0.59 8.70
CA GLU A 136 4.59 -1.95 9.23
C GLU A 136 4.01 -3.03 8.31
N LEU A 137 2.83 -2.77 7.72
CA LEU A 137 2.18 -3.70 6.80
C LEU A 137 2.87 -3.78 5.44
N PHE A 138 3.46 -2.68 5.00
CA PHE A 138 4.13 -2.56 3.71
C PHE A 138 5.53 -1.96 3.88
N PRO A 139 6.47 -2.65 4.56
CA PRO A 139 7.80 -2.10 4.77
C PRO A 139 8.51 -1.86 3.44
N LYS A 140 9.35 -0.83 3.39
CA LYS A 140 10.20 -0.57 2.22
C LYS A 140 11.09 -1.77 1.95
N GLY A 141 11.20 -2.16 0.69
CA GLY A 141 11.93 -3.36 0.27
C GLY A 141 11.06 -4.62 0.21
N GLU A 142 9.84 -4.62 0.76
CA GLU A 142 8.91 -5.75 0.65
C GLU A 142 8.43 -5.92 -0.79
N ILE A 143 8.34 -7.17 -1.25
CA ILE A 143 7.80 -7.51 -2.56
C ILE A 143 6.31 -7.80 -2.44
N LEU A 144 5.49 -7.04 -3.15
CA LEU A 144 4.08 -7.32 -3.35
C LEU A 144 3.86 -7.94 -4.71
N ARG A 145 3.27 -9.13 -4.73
CA ARG A 145 3.09 -9.90 -5.97
C ARG A 145 1.73 -9.66 -6.60
N GLN A 146 1.69 -9.80 -7.92
CA GLN A 146 0.45 -9.74 -8.72
C GLN A 146 -0.30 -8.41 -8.56
N VAL A 147 0.40 -7.31 -8.67
CA VAL A 147 -0.23 -5.98 -8.76
C VAL A 147 -0.80 -5.82 -10.15
N ARG A 148 -2.12 -5.60 -10.25
CA ARG A 148 -2.80 -5.28 -11.50
C ARG A 148 -2.84 -3.77 -11.69
N TRP A 149 -2.42 -3.30 -12.85
CA TRP A 149 -2.40 -1.89 -13.20
C TRP A 149 -3.72 -1.46 -13.83
N GLU A 150 -4.36 -0.44 -13.26
CA GLU A 150 -5.78 -0.13 -13.50
C GLU A 150 -5.99 1.23 -14.17
N SER A 151 -5.13 2.22 -13.89
CA SER A 151 -5.33 3.56 -14.41
C SER A 151 -4.06 4.38 -14.43
N HIS A 152 -4.00 5.35 -15.35
CA HIS A 152 -2.99 6.40 -15.35
C HIS A 152 -3.55 7.66 -14.70
N ASN A 153 -2.71 8.44 -14.02
CA ASN A 153 -3.12 9.73 -13.48
C ASN A 153 -3.49 10.66 -14.65
N GLY A 154 -4.72 11.18 -14.66
CA GLY A 154 -5.23 12.07 -15.67
C GLY A 154 -4.49 13.41 -15.84
N ARG A 155 -3.50 13.72 -14.96
CA ARG A 155 -2.55 14.82 -15.16
C ARG A 155 -1.44 14.50 -16.17
N THR A 156 -1.21 13.24 -16.43
CA THR A 156 -0.31 12.81 -17.50
C THR A 156 -1.11 12.90 -18.78
N ARG A 157 -1.01 14.03 -19.49
CA ARG A 157 -1.42 14.07 -20.90
C ARG A 157 -0.49 13.12 -21.62
N LEU A 158 -0.99 11.91 -21.88
CA LEU A 158 -0.37 11.09 -22.91
C LEU A 158 -0.27 11.98 -24.16
N PRO A 159 0.90 12.06 -24.81
CA PRO A 159 1.00 12.75 -26.09
C PRO A 159 -0.17 12.28 -26.97
N ALA A 160 -0.79 13.20 -27.73
CA ALA A 160 -2.01 12.92 -28.50
C ALA A 160 -1.89 11.71 -29.45
N HIS A 161 -0.65 11.40 -29.90
CA HIS A 161 -0.33 10.23 -30.70
C HIS A 161 -0.30 8.91 -29.89
N LEU A 162 -0.45 8.99 -28.57
CA LEU A 162 -0.51 7.86 -27.66
C LEU A 162 -1.93 7.57 -27.11
N ASN A 163 -3.01 7.98 -27.80
CA ASN A 163 -4.38 7.54 -27.51
C ASN A 163 -4.62 6.12 -28.04
N PRO A 164 -5.27 5.23 -27.25
CA PRO A 164 -5.29 3.78 -27.53
C PRO A 164 -5.73 3.42 -28.96
N PRO A 165 -5.26 2.29 -29.50
CA PRO A 165 -4.50 1.22 -28.85
C PRO A 165 -3.00 1.36 -29.02
N HIS A 166 -2.26 1.45 -27.90
CA HIS A 166 -0.79 1.46 -27.92
C HIS A 166 -0.25 0.06 -27.68
N THR A 167 0.89 -0.23 -28.33
CA THR A 167 1.65 -1.44 -27.98
C THR A 167 2.24 -1.28 -26.59
N GLU A 168 2.37 -2.37 -25.88
CA GLU A 168 2.93 -2.40 -24.51
C GLU A 168 4.29 -1.68 -24.44
N SER A 169 5.13 -1.88 -25.46
CA SER A 169 6.45 -1.25 -25.57
C SER A 169 6.42 0.27 -25.77
N GLU A 170 5.33 0.82 -26.29
CA GLU A 170 5.23 2.27 -26.58
C GLU A 170 4.98 3.12 -25.34
N ILE A 171 4.36 2.58 -24.30
CA ILE A 171 4.02 3.32 -23.08
C ILE A 171 4.91 2.95 -21.90
N ARG A 172 5.40 1.71 -21.82
CA ARG A 172 6.14 1.22 -20.66
C ARG A 172 7.35 2.10 -20.34
N GLY A 173 7.42 2.55 -19.09
CA GLY A 173 8.53 3.35 -18.56
C GLY A 173 8.58 4.80 -19.04
N LYS A 174 7.57 5.32 -19.73
CA LYS A 174 7.48 6.75 -20.04
C LYS A 174 7.09 7.56 -18.79
N ALA A 175 7.28 8.88 -18.88
CA ALA A 175 6.92 9.79 -17.79
C ALA A 175 5.41 9.75 -17.53
N GLY A 176 5.02 9.55 -16.28
CA GLY A 176 3.64 9.48 -15.84
C GLY A 176 3.52 8.83 -14.50
N ILE A 177 2.29 8.62 -14.05
CA ILE A 177 1.99 7.85 -12.85
C ILE A 177 0.96 6.79 -13.24
N THR A 178 1.25 5.55 -12.88
CA THR A 178 0.29 4.45 -13.02
C THR A 178 -0.17 4.01 -11.65
N PHE A 179 -1.47 3.80 -11.51
CA PHE A 179 -2.07 3.26 -10.30
C PHE A 179 -2.53 1.83 -10.54
N GLY A 180 -2.27 1.00 -9.54
CA GLY A 180 -2.70 -0.39 -9.52
C GLY A 180 -3.08 -0.85 -8.13
N ARG A 181 -3.53 -2.08 -8.05
CA ARG A 181 -3.84 -2.77 -6.81
C ARG A 181 -3.40 -4.21 -6.88
N GLN A 182 -2.98 -4.73 -5.74
CA GLN A 182 -2.75 -6.15 -5.62
C GLN A 182 -4.10 -6.89 -5.73
N ILE A 183 -4.13 -8.01 -6.45
CA ILE A 183 -5.33 -8.85 -6.54
C ILE A 183 -5.61 -9.47 -5.17
N GLY A 184 -6.70 -9.08 -4.54
CA GLY A 184 -7.05 -9.55 -3.20
C GLY A 184 -8.31 -8.91 -2.65
N ALA A 185 -8.75 -9.37 -1.47
CA ALA A 185 -10.01 -8.94 -0.87
C ALA A 185 -10.01 -7.47 -0.40
N TYR A 186 -8.83 -6.95 -0.03
CA TYR A 186 -8.70 -5.58 0.48
C TYR A 186 -7.40 -4.91 0.01
N PRO A 187 -7.31 -4.62 -1.29
CA PRO A 187 -6.09 -4.13 -1.90
C PRO A 187 -5.74 -2.70 -1.46
N ILE A 188 -4.44 -2.45 -1.30
CA ILE A 188 -3.90 -1.10 -1.15
C ILE A 188 -3.75 -0.45 -2.53
N LEU A 189 -3.92 0.86 -2.61
CA LEU A 189 -3.57 1.62 -3.80
C LEU A 189 -2.05 1.72 -3.91
N ILE A 190 -1.51 1.37 -5.08
CA ILE A 190 -0.09 1.38 -5.40
C ILE A 190 0.13 2.37 -6.54
N GLY A 191 1.07 3.28 -6.37
CA GLY A 191 1.50 4.21 -7.42
C GLY A 191 2.89 3.85 -7.93
N ALA A 192 3.07 3.78 -9.25
CA ALA A 192 4.38 3.76 -9.91
C ALA A 192 4.62 5.12 -10.59
N GLU A 193 5.81 5.70 -10.45
CA GLU A 193 6.16 7.03 -10.97
C GLU A 193 6.54 7.03 -12.46
N TYR A 194 6.04 6.04 -13.19
CA TYR A 194 6.17 5.91 -14.65
C TYR A 194 4.96 5.18 -15.23
N LEU A 195 4.83 5.21 -16.54
CA LEU A 195 3.73 4.53 -17.22
C LEU A 195 4.00 3.03 -17.33
N ILE A 196 2.99 2.24 -16.93
CA ILE A 196 2.94 0.79 -17.07
C ILE A 196 1.68 0.47 -17.90
N PRO A 197 1.72 -0.49 -18.82
CA PRO A 197 0.53 -0.91 -19.57
C PRO A 197 -0.61 -1.32 -18.64
N LEU A 198 -1.80 -0.82 -18.92
CA LEU A 198 -2.99 -1.16 -18.13
C LEU A 198 -3.43 -2.59 -18.42
N GLU A 199 -4.20 -3.17 -17.50
CA GLU A 199 -4.68 -4.55 -17.56
C GLU A 199 -3.54 -5.60 -17.51
N THR A 200 -2.31 -5.18 -17.25
CA THR A 200 -1.17 -6.08 -16.99
C THR A 200 -0.96 -6.28 -15.50
N THR A 201 -0.19 -7.29 -15.14
CA THR A 201 0.22 -7.54 -13.75
C THR A 201 1.73 -7.59 -13.65
N SER A 202 2.28 -7.07 -12.55
CA SER A 202 3.69 -7.21 -12.21
C SER A 202 3.87 -7.33 -10.69
N ASP A 203 5.01 -7.84 -10.29
CA ASP A 203 5.47 -7.78 -8.90
C ASP A 203 6.17 -6.43 -8.68
N ILE A 204 6.04 -5.86 -7.49
CA ILE A 204 6.68 -4.57 -7.15
C ILE A 204 7.41 -4.65 -5.83
N VAL A 205 8.45 -3.83 -5.72
CA VAL A 205 9.10 -3.52 -4.43
C VAL A 205 8.49 -2.25 -3.87
N VAL A 206 8.09 -2.26 -2.61
CA VAL A 206 7.61 -1.07 -1.90
C VAL A 206 8.77 -0.09 -1.70
N THR A 207 8.62 1.13 -2.20
CA THR A 207 9.66 2.18 -2.11
C THR A 207 9.25 3.37 -1.27
N GLY A 208 7.95 3.55 -1.02
CA GLY A 208 7.47 4.69 -0.23
C GLY A 208 6.01 4.55 0.20
N HIS A 209 5.57 5.47 1.04
CA HIS A 209 4.23 5.52 1.60
C HIS A 209 3.59 6.88 1.37
N GLY A 210 2.33 6.87 0.98
CA GLY A 210 1.42 8.01 1.01
C GLY A 210 0.44 7.88 2.19
N ALA A 211 -0.51 8.79 2.31
CA ALA A 211 -1.46 8.78 3.43
C ALA A 211 -2.34 7.52 3.48
N ARG A 212 -2.67 6.92 2.32
CA ARG A 212 -3.50 5.70 2.19
C ARG A 212 -3.10 4.86 0.97
N SER A 213 -1.86 4.98 0.56
CA SER A 213 -1.30 4.33 -0.62
C SER A 213 0.17 4.06 -0.39
N ILE A 214 0.75 3.25 -1.24
CA ILE A 214 2.19 3.03 -1.29
C ILE A 214 2.73 3.39 -2.66
N THR A 215 4.02 3.66 -2.73
CA THR A 215 4.77 3.78 -3.98
C THR A 215 5.55 2.50 -4.19
N GLY A 216 5.58 2.00 -5.42
CA GLY A 216 6.30 0.79 -5.78
C GLY A 216 7.01 0.91 -7.12
N VAL A 217 8.02 0.10 -7.28
CA VAL A 217 8.80 -0.07 -8.52
C VAL A 217 8.73 -1.53 -8.93
N GLU A 218 8.53 -1.81 -10.21
CA GLU A 218 8.50 -3.19 -10.73
C GLU A 218 9.78 -3.94 -10.36
N CYS A 219 9.64 -5.22 -10.03
CA CYS A 219 10.76 -6.14 -9.86
C CYS A 219 11.23 -6.70 -11.19
N SER A 220 12.39 -7.33 -11.18
CA SER A 220 12.86 -8.19 -12.28
C SER A 220 12.83 -7.49 -13.64
N MET A 221 13.23 -6.22 -13.67
CA MET A 221 13.31 -5.44 -14.90
C MET A 221 14.57 -5.82 -15.69
N ASP A 222 14.43 -5.90 -17.00
CA ASP A 222 15.55 -6.16 -17.90
C ASP A 222 16.39 -4.88 -18.09
N TYR A 223 17.66 -4.94 -17.70
CA TYR A 223 18.59 -3.80 -17.79
C TYR A 223 18.89 -3.38 -19.23
N ASP A 224 18.63 -4.21 -20.24
CA ASP A 224 18.78 -3.85 -21.66
C ASP A 224 17.63 -3.01 -22.20
N THR A 225 16.46 -3.09 -21.59
CA THR A 225 15.25 -2.41 -22.03
C THR A 225 14.71 -1.38 -21.04
N ILE A 226 15.12 -1.43 -19.77
CA ILE A 226 14.68 -0.48 -18.73
C ILE A 226 14.88 0.96 -19.16
N THR A 227 13.91 1.81 -18.85
CA THR A 227 13.93 3.23 -19.22
C THR A 227 14.57 4.11 -18.15
N GLU A 228 14.91 5.36 -18.52
CA GLU A 228 15.44 6.35 -17.56
C GLU A 228 14.47 6.60 -16.40
N LYS A 229 13.15 6.62 -16.67
CA LYS A 229 12.13 6.85 -15.63
C LYS A 229 12.01 5.69 -14.67
N GLN A 230 12.05 4.47 -15.16
CA GLN A 230 12.07 3.28 -14.30
C GLN A 230 13.33 3.26 -13.42
N LEU A 231 14.50 3.52 -14.00
CA LEU A 231 15.76 3.62 -13.25
C LEU A 231 15.70 4.70 -12.17
N SER A 232 15.21 5.89 -12.52
CA SER A 232 15.14 7.00 -11.56
C SER A 232 14.13 6.81 -10.44
N ALA A 233 13.20 5.87 -10.59
CA ALA A 233 12.24 5.48 -9.55
C ALA A 233 12.85 4.49 -8.54
N ILE A 234 13.98 3.84 -8.87
CA ILE A 234 14.69 2.95 -7.94
C ILE A 234 15.36 3.79 -6.84
N PRO A 235 15.10 3.52 -5.56
CA PRO A 235 15.78 4.20 -4.45
C PRO A 235 17.31 4.12 -4.61
N GLY A 236 17.99 5.24 -4.46
CA GLY A 236 19.44 5.33 -4.65
C GLY A 236 19.89 5.59 -6.10
N ILE A 237 19.03 5.40 -7.10
CA ILE A 237 19.32 5.73 -8.49
C ILE A 237 18.57 7.02 -8.86
N GLY A 238 19.18 8.17 -8.60
CA GLY A 238 18.58 9.44 -9.00
C GLY A 238 18.66 9.70 -10.53
N ALA A 239 17.92 10.68 -11.01
CA ALA A 239 17.82 11.02 -12.44
C ALA A 239 19.18 11.18 -13.13
N LYS A 240 20.19 11.78 -12.45
CA LYS A 240 21.53 11.94 -12.99
C LYS A 240 22.25 10.60 -13.20
N SER A 241 22.09 9.67 -12.29
CA SER A 241 22.65 8.30 -12.40
C SER A 241 21.93 7.49 -13.48
N ALA A 242 20.61 7.57 -13.51
CA ALA A 242 19.79 6.94 -14.55
C ALA A 242 20.21 7.43 -15.95
N TRP A 243 20.36 8.75 -16.13
CA TRP A 243 20.82 9.33 -17.41
C TRP A 243 22.19 8.80 -17.82
N LYS A 244 23.16 8.68 -16.90
CA LYS A 244 24.49 8.13 -17.19
C LYS A 244 24.40 6.67 -17.63
N LEU A 245 23.63 5.84 -16.92
CA LEU A 245 23.42 4.44 -17.25
C LEU A 245 22.85 4.29 -18.67
N ILE A 246 21.78 5.01 -18.98
CA ILE A 246 21.19 5.01 -20.31
C ILE A 246 22.17 5.48 -21.36
N GLY A 247 22.96 6.52 -21.06
CA GLY A 247 23.99 7.04 -21.96
C GLY A 247 25.03 5.99 -22.34
N GLU A 248 25.54 5.20 -21.41
CA GLU A 248 26.50 4.13 -21.69
C GLU A 248 25.88 2.98 -22.51
N ARG A 249 24.64 2.60 -22.21
CA ARG A 249 23.90 1.59 -23.01
C ARG A 249 23.71 2.08 -24.45
N VAL A 250 23.34 3.32 -24.66
CA VAL A 250 23.18 3.91 -26.00
C VAL A 250 24.53 3.95 -26.74
N LYS A 251 25.62 4.32 -26.07
CA LYS A 251 26.97 4.30 -26.68
C LYS A 251 27.40 2.91 -27.14
N LEU A 252 27.11 1.88 -26.31
CA LEU A 252 27.40 0.49 -26.63
C LEU A 252 26.60 0.04 -27.88
N LYS A 253 25.28 0.26 -27.87
CA LYS A 253 24.38 -0.12 -28.98
C LYS A 253 24.61 0.65 -30.28
N ARG A 254 25.17 1.88 -30.22
CA ARG A 254 25.59 2.63 -31.40
C ARG A 254 26.84 2.02 -32.10
N LYS A 255 27.73 1.38 -31.34
CA LYS A 255 28.88 0.65 -31.89
C LYS A 255 28.49 -0.66 -32.51
N ASP A 256 27.57 -1.35 -31.88
CA ASP A 256 27.03 -2.61 -32.34
C ASP A 256 25.63 -2.82 -31.69
N SER A 257 24.59 -2.78 -32.51
CA SER A 257 23.19 -2.86 -32.05
C SER A 257 22.84 -4.18 -31.34
N THR A 258 23.64 -5.22 -31.53
CA THR A 258 23.45 -6.55 -30.93
C THR A 258 24.13 -6.70 -29.59
N LYS A 259 24.99 -5.75 -29.20
CA LYS A 259 25.75 -5.82 -27.95
C LYS A 259 24.93 -5.37 -26.74
N SER A 260 25.06 -6.15 -25.67
CA SER A 260 24.62 -5.84 -24.32
C SER A 260 25.82 -5.84 -23.37
N PHE A 261 25.68 -5.26 -22.20
CA PHE A 261 26.65 -5.44 -21.14
C PHE A 261 26.63 -6.91 -20.69
N PRO A 262 27.78 -7.52 -20.31
CA PRO A 262 27.83 -8.91 -19.89
C PRO A 262 27.00 -9.17 -18.62
N ASP A 263 26.91 -8.17 -17.77
CA ASP A 263 26.14 -8.16 -16.54
C ASP A 263 25.82 -6.70 -16.12
N ILE A 264 24.93 -6.57 -15.15
CA ILE A 264 24.48 -5.28 -14.65
C ILE A 264 25.58 -4.51 -13.92
N GLN A 265 26.49 -5.19 -13.22
CA GLN A 265 27.59 -4.54 -12.51
C GLN A 265 28.57 -3.89 -13.48
N SER A 266 28.84 -4.54 -14.60
CA SER A 266 29.63 -4.01 -15.72
C SER A 266 28.99 -2.76 -16.31
N TRP A 267 27.66 -2.72 -16.42
CA TRP A 267 26.93 -1.54 -16.88
C TRP A 267 27.08 -0.36 -15.89
N PHE A 268 26.89 -0.59 -14.58
CA PHE A 268 27.09 0.44 -13.56
C PHE A 268 28.53 0.95 -13.54
N SER A 269 29.51 0.07 -13.61
CA SER A 269 30.95 0.41 -13.68
C SER A 269 31.26 1.30 -14.89
N ALA A 270 30.74 0.97 -16.07
CA ALA A 270 30.90 1.77 -17.29
C ALA A 270 30.33 3.18 -17.16
N ALA A 271 29.25 3.35 -16.38
CA ALA A 271 28.65 4.64 -16.07
C ALA A 271 29.39 5.41 -14.96
N GLY A 272 30.46 4.84 -14.39
CA GLY A 272 31.18 5.40 -13.25
C GLY A 272 30.34 5.43 -11.97
N LEU A 273 29.51 4.41 -11.77
CA LEU A 273 28.63 4.23 -10.62
C LEU A 273 29.00 2.92 -9.89
N SER A 274 28.84 2.94 -8.56
CA SER A 274 29.00 1.76 -7.75
C SER A 274 27.71 0.94 -7.72
N TRP A 275 27.83 -0.36 -7.88
CA TRP A 275 26.74 -1.29 -7.65
C TRP A 275 26.46 -1.39 -6.15
N GLN A 276 25.19 -1.53 -5.80
CA GLN A 276 24.73 -1.83 -4.45
C GLN A 276 23.85 -3.08 -4.51
N ASP A 277 24.10 -4.04 -3.63
CA ASP A 277 23.40 -5.33 -3.66
C ASP A 277 21.89 -5.19 -3.51
N GLU A 278 21.43 -4.14 -2.84
CA GLU A 278 20.01 -3.79 -2.70
C GLU A 278 19.32 -3.51 -4.05
N PHE A 279 20.08 -3.18 -5.10
CA PHE A 279 19.50 -2.99 -6.42
C PHE A 279 19.12 -4.31 -7.12
N SER A 280 19.68 -5.44 -6.67
CA SER A 280 19.44 -6.75 -7.31
C SER A 280 17.96 -7.13 -7.40
N ILE A 281 17.16 -6.72 -6.41
CA ILE A 281 15.72 -6.99 -6.37
C ILE A 281 14.93 -6.35 -7.55
N PHE A 282 15.47 -5.30 -8.16
CA PHE A 282 14.81 -4.57 -9.24
C PHE A 282 15.13 -5.10 -10.63
N PHE A 283 16.14 -5.96 -10.75
CA PHE A 283 16.64 -6.44 -12.05
C PHE A 283 16.53 -7.95 -12.18
N ASN A 284 16.39 -8.41 -13.42
CA ASN A 284 16.57 -9.82 -13.75
C ASN A 284 18.03 -10.22 -13.60
N ASP A 285 18.28 -11.45 -13.16
CA ASP A 285 19.59 -12.09 -13.17
C ASP A 285 20.11 -12.27 -14.61
#